data_9d5ed2b35246fee4c0cfb8663e295eef
#
_entry.id   9d5ed2b35246fee4c0cfb8663e295eef
#
_cell.length_a   1.000
_cell.length_b   1.000
_cell.length_c   1.000
_cell.angle_alpha   90.00
_cell.angle_beta   90.00
_cell.angle_gamma   90.00
#
_symmetry.space_group_name_H-M   'P 1'
#
loop_
_entity.id
_entity.type
_entity.pdbx_description
1 polymer ?
#
loop_
_entity_poly.entity_id
_entity_poly.type
_entity_poly.pdbx_seq_one_letter_code
_entity_poly.pdbx_strand_id
1 'polypeptide(L)'
;MSSSEVSLSLSQKALQLLQEDADKIEKLIEVQMENLTTRQCPLYEEVLDTQMYGLSREIDFAIRADLITEAAGKQILIKLERNLAQLYEALNNNKE
;
A
#
# COMPACT_ATOMS: atom_id res chain seq x y z
N MET A 1 -12.34 -25.97 18.74
CA MET A 1 -11.26 -25.07 18.31
C MET A 1 -10.78 -24.23 19.45
N SER A 2 -9.49 -24.09 19.58
CA SER A 2 -8.92 -23.26 20.64
C SER A 2 -8.99 -21.77 20.24
N SER A 3 -9.01 -20.90 21.24
CA SER A 3 -9.02 -19.45 21.02
C SER A 3 -7.78 -19.00 20.25
N SER A 4 -6.64 -19.65 20.47
CA SER A 4 -5.39 -19.25 19.81
C SER A 4 -5.42 -19.59 18.32
N GLU A 5 -6.08 -20.67 17.93
CA GLU A 5 -6.24 -20.99 16.52
C GLU A 5 -7.11 -19.96 15.80
N VAL A 6 -8.19 -19.55 16.45
CA VAL A 6 -9.07 -18.51 15.91
C VAL A 6 -8.31 -17.20 15.77
N SER A 7 -7.53 -16.84 16.79
CA SER A 7 -6.73 -15.61 16.80
C SER A 7 -5.71 -15.60 15.66
N LEU A 8 -4.98 -16.72 15.47
CA LEU A 8 -3.99 -16.82 14.40
C LEU A 8 -4.65 -16.72 13.03
N SER A 9 -5.83 -17.35 12.88
CA SER A 9 -6.57 -17.30 11.62
C SER A 9 -6.99 -15.85 11.29
N LEU A 10 -7.45 -15.10 12.29
CA LEU A 10 -7.83 -13.70 12.10
C LEU A 10 -6.64 -12.83 11.75
N SER A 11 -5.49 -13.06 12.41
CA SER A 11 -4.28 -12.32 12.12
C SER A 11 -3.79 -12.58 10.70
N GLN A 12 -3.80 -13.84 10.28
CA GLN A 12 -3.41 -14.21 8.92
C GLN A 12 -4.34 -13.57 7.89
N LYS A 13 -5.63 -13.59 8.16
CA LYS A 13 -6.61 -13.02 7.25
C LYS A 13 -6.46 -11.50 7.16
N ALA A 14 -6.23 -10.84 8.30
CA ALA A 14 -6.02 -9.41 8.33
C ALA A 14 -4.80 -9.02 7.50
N LEU A 15 -3.69 -9.75 7.69
CA LEU A 15 -2.47 -9.49 6.95
C LEU A 15 -2.67 -9.73 5.46
N GLN A 16 -3.39 -10.80 5.11
CA GLN A 16 -3.68 -11.10 3.71
C GLN A 16 -4.48 -9.98 3.04
N LEU A 17 -5.52 -9.49 3.72
CA LEU A 17 -6.35 -8.43 3.16
C LEU A 17 -5.56 -7.13 2.98
N LEU A 18 -4.73 -6.80 3.94
CA LEU A 18 -3.87 -5.62 3.85
C LEU A 18 -2.88 -5.76 2.70
N GLN A 19 -2.33 -6.95 2.53
CA GLN A 19 -1.39 -7.22 1.44
C GLN A 19 -2.10 -7.13 0.09
N GLU A 20 -3.34 -7.61 -0.01
CA GLU A 20 -4.13 -7.49 -1.24
C GLU A 20 -4.39 -6.03 -1.59
N ASP A 21 -4.73 -5.22 -0.59
CA ASP A 21 -4.95 -3.80 -0.81
C ASP A 21 -3.65 -3.10 -1.22
N ALA A 22 -2.54 -3.47 -0.60
CA ALA A 22 -1.23 -2.94 -0.96
C ALA A 22 -0.86 -3.33 -2.40
N ASP A 23 -1.17 -4.56 -2.79
CA ASP A 23 -0.88 -5.03 -4.15
C ASP A 23 -1.66 -4.24 -5.19
N LYS A 24 -2.88 -3.83 -4.88
CA LYS A 24 -3.68 -2.99 -5.78
C LYS A 24 -3.02 -1.64 -5.99
N ILE A 25 -2.49 -1.05 -4.92
CA ILE A 25 -1.79 0.23 -5.02
C ILE A 25 -0.51 0.06 -5.82
N GLU A 26 0.24 -1.01 -5.55
CA GLU A 26 1.46 -1.31 -6.29
C GLU A 26 1.17 -1.44 -7.78
N LYS A 27 0.06 -2.08 -8.13
CA LYS A 27 -0.37 -2.23 -9.52
C LYS A 27 -0.66 -0.89 -10.16
N LEU A 28 -1.30 0.02 -9.44
CA LEU A 28 -1.55 1.37 -9.94
C LEU A 28 -0.24 2.10 -10.21
N ILE A 29 0.73 1.95 -9.32
CA ILE A 29 2.04 2.56 -9.48
C ILE A 29 2.75 1.99 -10.70
N GLU A 30 2.69 0.66 -10.88
CA GLU A 30 3.30 -0.02 -12.03
C GLU A 30 2.72 0.48 -13.34
N VAL A 31 1.40 0.58 -13.41
CA VAL A 31 0.72 1.06 -14.62
C VAL A 31 1.17 2.48 -14.95
N GLN A 32 1.28 3.33 -13.93
CA GLN A 32 1.73 4.68 -14.14
C GLN A 32 3.18 4.73 -14.61
N MET A 33 4.04 3.86 -14.04
CA MET A 33 5.44 3.76 -14.47
C MET A 33 5.56 3.37 -15.92
N GLU A 34 4.69 2.48 -16.38
CA GLU A 34 4.69 2.04 -17.78
C GLU A 34 4.21 3.12 -18.75
N ASN A 35 3.51 4.12 -18.24
CA ASN A 35 2.89 5.16 -19.06
C ASN A 35 3.42 6.56 -18.76
N LEU A 36 4.69 6.66 -18.45
CA LEU A 36 5.33 7.95 -18.10
C LEU A 36 5.30 8.94 -19.25
N THR A 37 5.33 8.45 -20.49
CA THR A 37 5.34 9.32 -21.65
C THR A 37 3.95 9.80 -22.05
N THR A 38 2.89 9.17 -21.54
CA THR A 38 1.55 9.64 -21.79
C THR A 38 1.26 10.82 -20.89
N ARG A 39 0.33 11.66 -21.35
CA ARG A 39 -0.05 12.86 -20.59
C ARG A 39 -0.61 12.45 -19.22
N GLN A 40 -0.02 12.98 -18.18
CA GLN A 40 -0.44 12.70 -16.82
C GLN A 40 -1.70 13.44 -16.48
N CYS A 41 -2.59 12.77 -15.74
CA CYS A 41 -3.74 13.41 -15.15
C CYS A 41 -3.39 13.77 -13.70
N PRO A 42 -3.46 15.03 -13.30
CA PRO A 42 -3.15 15.39 -11.90
C PRO A 42 -3.99 14.61 -10.88
N LEU A 43 -5.18 14.21 -11.29
CA LEU A 43 -6.07 13.40 -10.48
C LEU A 43 -5.43 12.08 -10.06
N TYR A 44 -4.51 11.57 -10.88
CA TYR A 44 -3.88 10.28 -10.62
C TYR A 44 -3.03 10.31 -9.34
N GLU A 45 -2.31 11.42 -9.13
CA GLU A 45 -1.53 11.58 -7.90
C GLU A 45 -2.44 11.62 -6.69
N GLU A 46 -3.57 12.33 -6.80
CA GLU A 46 -4.55 12.39 -5.72
C GLU A 46 -5.12 11.03 -5.40
N VAL A 47 -5.39 10.21 -6.42
CA VAL A 47 -5.90 8.86 -6.23
C VAL A 47 -4.90 8.02 -5.46
N LEU A 48 -3.61 8.07 -5.85
CA LEU A 48 -2.57 7.32 -5.15
C LEU A 48 -2.42 7.77 -3.71
N ASP A 49 -2.41 9.07 -3.47
CA ASP A 49 -2.29 9.61 -2.12
C ASP A 49 -3.47 9.18 -1.24
N THR A 50 -4.68 9.21 -1.80
CA THR A 50 -5.88 8.79 -1.09
C THR A 50 -5.82 7.30 -0.75
N GLN A 51 -5.38 6.48 -1.69
CA GLN A 51 -5.25 5.04 -1.48
C GLN A 51 -4.20 4.74 -0.41
N MET A 52 -3.06 5.43 -0.46
CA MET A 52 -2.00 5.26 0.53
C MET A 52 -2.48 5.66 1.92
N TYR A 53 -3.19 6.77 2.00
CA TYR A 53 -3.74 7.22 3.28
C TYR A 53 -4.71 6.20 3.84
N GLY A 54 -5.63 5.70 3.01
CA GLY A 54 -6.60 4.70 3.43
C GLY A 54 -5.92 3.44 3.95
N LEU A 55 -4.92 2.96 3.24
CA LEU A 55 -4.18 1.77 3.66
C LEU A 55 -3.44 2.01 4.97
N SER A 56 -2.81 3.18 5.14
CA SER A 56 -2.10 3.49 6.37
C SER A 56 -3.03 3.50 7.57
N ARG A 57 -4.27 3.98 7.39
CA ARG A 57 -5.27 3.96 8.46
C ARG A 57 -5.71 2.54 8.79
N GLU A 58 -5.88 1.69 7.78
CA GLU A 58 -6.23 0.29 7.99
C GLU A 58 -5.12 -0.45 8.73
N ILE A 59 -3.87 -0.20 8.35
CA ILE A 59 -2.71 -0.81 9.02
C ILE A 59 -2.64 -0.35 10.47
N ASP A 60 -2.82 0.93 10.72
CA ASP A 60 -2.81 1.46 12.08
C ASP A 60 -3.89 0.80 12.93
N PHE A 61 -5.09 0.67 12.39
CA PHE A 61 -6.18 -0.02 13.08
C PHE A 61 -5.81 -1.46 13.41
N ALA A 62 -5.25 -2.18 12.43
CA ALA A 62 -4.89 -3.59 12.60
C ALA A 62 -3.82 -3.76 13.68
N ILE A 63 -2.85 -2.84 13.74
CA ILE A 63 -1.81 -2.87 14.78
C ILE A 63 -2.44 -2.63 16.14
N ARG A 64 -3.28 -1.63 16.27
CA ARG A 64 -3.92 -1.30 17.54
C ARG A 64 -4.86 -2.39 18.03
N ALA A 65 -5.45 -3.13 17.08
CA ALA A 65 -6.34 -4.24 17.39
C ALA A 65 -5.57 -5.56 17.61
N ASP A 66 -4.26 -5.51 17.56
CA ASP A 66 -3.38 -6.68 17.72
C ASP A 66 -3.61 -7.76 16.67
N LEU A 67 -4.07 -7.36 15.50
CA LEU A 67 -4.28 -8.29 14.39
C LEU A 67 -2.98 -8.53 13.61
N ILE A 68 -2.12 -7.50 13.53
CA ILE A 68 -0.80 -7.63 12.90
C ILE A 68 0.23 -6.97 13.80
N THR A 69 1.51 -7.31 13.57
CA THR A 69 2.60 -6.66 14.29
C THR A 69 2.92 -5.32 13.66
N GLU A 70 3.50 -4.43 14.44
CA GLU A 70 3.97 -3.14 13.94
C GLU A 70 5.00 -3.33 12.82
N ALA A 71 5.90 -4.31 12.98
CA ALA A 71 6.91 -4.60 11.96
C ALA A 71 6.28 -5.01 10.63
N ALA A 72 5.27 -5.88 10.67
CA ALA A 72 4.59 -6.31 9.46
C ALA A 72 3.90 -5.14 8.75
N GLY A 73 3.23 -4.28 9.52
CA GLY A 73 2.57 -3.10 8.96
C GLY A 73 3.55 -2.14 8.34
N LYS A 74 4.66 -1.88 9.01
CA LYS A 74 5.70 -0.98 8.51
C LYS A 74 6.32 -1.51 7.21
N GLN A 75 6.54 -2.81 7.11
CA GLN A 75 7.10 -3.39 5.90
C GLN A 75 6.21 -3.15 4.68
N ILE A 76 4.91 -3.29 4.86
CA ILE A 76 3.96 -3.04 3.77
C ILE A 76 4.06 -1.58 3.31
N LEU A 77 4.02 -0.65 4.26
CA LEU A 77 4.05 0.79 3.93
C LEU A 77 5.38 1.21 3.32
N ILE A 78 6.49 0.72 3.87
CA ILE A 78 7.82 1.09 3.38
C ILE A 78 8.00 0.67 1.92
N LYS A 79 7.55 -0.53 1.58
CA LYS A 79 7.66 -1.02 0.21
C LYS A 79 6.88 -0.11 -0.75
N LEU A 80 5.66 0.24 -0.39
CA LEU A 80 4.83 1.11 -1.22
C LEU A 80 5.39 2.52 -1.32
N GLU A 81 5.88 3.06 -0.20
CA GLU A 81 6.48 4.40 -0.19
C GLU A 81 7.71 4.45 -1.08
N ARG A 82 8.48 3.38 -1.10
CA ARG A 82 9.64 3.25 -1.95
C ARG A 82 9.24 3.24 -3.43
N ASN A 83 8.23 2.45 -3.77
CA ASN A 83 7.71 2.38 -5.13
C ASN A 83 7.15 3.74 -5.57
N LEU A 84 6.45 4.41 -4.68
CA LEU A 84 5.85 5.71 -4.97
C LEU A 84 6.92 6.78 -5.17
N ALA A 85 7.98 6.74 -4.36
CA ALA A 85 9.10 7.66 -4.50
C ALA A 85 9.78 7.49 -5.86
N GLN A 86 9.95 6.24 -6.30
CA GLN A 86 10.52 5.95 -7.62
C GLN A 86 9.64 6.51 -8.73
N LEU A 87 8.33 6.39 -8.58
CA LEU A 87 7.40 6.93 -9.56
C LEU A 87 7.52 8.45 -9.65
N TYR A 88 7.51 9.13 -8.51
CA TYR A 88 7.60 10.60 -8.49
C TYR A 88 8.93 11.08 -9.07
N GLU A 89 10.01 10.37 -8.78
CA GLU A 89 11.30 10.69 -9.35
C GLU A 89 11.29 10.54 -10.87
N ALA A 90 10.71 9.44 -11.36
CA ALA A 90 10.60 9.20 -12.79
C ALA A 90 9.74 10.25 -13.48
N LEU A 91 8.64 10.66 -12.84
CA LEU A 91 7.78 11.71 -13.37
C LEU A 91 8.50 13.05 -13.45
N ASN A 92 9.28 13.38 -12.42
CA ASN A 92 10.07 14.60 -12.41
C ASN A 92 11.10 14.62 -13.54
N ASN A 93 11.79 13.51 -13.71
CA ASN A 93 12.79 13.40 -14.77
C ASN A 93 12.18 13.48 -16.15
N ASN A 94 10.96 13.00 -16.29
CA ASN A 94 10.26 12.94 -17.58
C ASN A 94 9.59 14.25 -17.96
N LYS A 95 9.51 15.20 -17.05
CA LYS A 95 8.90 16.51 -17.31
C LYS A 95 9.77 17.39 -18.20
N GLU A 96 11.02 17.08 -18.26
CA GLU A 96 11.96 17.79 -19.13
C GLU A 96 12.02 17.14 -20.49
#